data_1f72983a07dd2d1ad15541c6eb5d67ab
#
_entry.id   1f72983a07dd2d1ad15541c6eb5d67ab
#
_cell.length_a   1.000
_cell.length_b   1.000
_cell.length_c   1.000
_cell.angle_alpha   90.00
_cell.angle_beta   90.00
_cell.angle_gamma   90.00
#
_symmetry.space_group_name_H-M   'P 1'
#
loop_
_entity.id
_entity.type
_entity.pdbx_description
1 polymer ?
#
loop_
_entity_poly.entity_id
_entity_poly.type
_entity_poly.pdbx_seq_one_letter_code
_entity_poly.pdbx_strand_id
1 'polypeptide(L)'
;MNKLALYCRIGFEKEVAAEITDRASERGVFGFARVVENSGYVIFECYQPGDADRLAREIPFNRLIFARQMIVVSDLLENLDPQDRISPILAQYKRIAEDINLKQAVELFVETADTNEAKELSTFCRKFTVP
;
A
#
# COMPACT_ATOMS: atom_id res chain seq x y z
N MET A 1 11.82 -2.53 -1.34
CA MET A 1 10.64 -1.77 -1.84
C MET A 1 10.74 -0.32 -1.40
N ASN A 2 10.24 0.59 -2.21
CA ASN A 2 10.39 2.03 -1.96
C ASN A 2 9.06 2.78 -1.87
N LYS A 3 7.94 2.07 -1.74
CA LYS A 3 6.60 2.67 -1.71
C LYS A 3 5.87 2.32 -0.42
N LEU A 4 5.14 3.31 0.10
CA LEU A 4 4.23 3.15 1.23
C LEU A 4 2.81 3.43 0.76
N ALA A 5 1.88 2.57 1.14
CA ALA A 5 0.45 2.85 1.00
C ALA A 5 -0.09 3.30 2.36
N LEU A 6 -0.79 4.43 2.36
CA LEU A 6 -1.41 4.98 3.55
C LEU A 6 -2.91 5.06 3.29
N TYR A 7 -3.68 4.29 4.05
CA TYR A 7 -5.13 4.30 3.94
C TYR A 7 -5.70 5.41 4.83
N CYS A 8 -6.77 6.04 4.35
CA CYS A 8 -7.40 7.13 5.07
C CYS A 8 -8.90 7.18 4.77
N ARG A 9 -9.59 8.05 5.49
CA ARG A 9 -10.98 8.36 5.17
C ARG A 9 -11.03 9.12 3.84
N ILE A 10 -12.02 8.80 3.02
CA ILE A 10 -12.25 9.50 1.76
C ILE A 10 -12.36 11.02 2.01
N GLY A 11 -11.63 11.79 1.21
CA GLY A 11 -11.57 13.23 1.32
C GLY A 11 -10.36 13.77 2.10
N PHE A 12 -9.59 12.89 2.76
CA PHE A 12 -8.42 13.28 3.54
C PHE A 12 -7.09 12.92 2.87
N GLU A 13 -7.10 12.60 1.58
CA GLU A 13 -5.90 12.18 0.86
C GLU A 13 -4.82 13.25 0.86
N LYS A 14 -5.19 14.51 0.68
CA LYS A 14 -4.22 15.62 0.67
C LYS A 14 -3.59 15.82 2.05
N GLU A 15 -4.36 15.67 3.10
CA GLU A 15 -3.87 15.77 4.47
C GLU A 15 -2.89 14.64 4.79
N VAL A 16 -3.18 13.44 4.34
CA VAL A 16 -2.28 12.29 4.49
C VAL A 16 -0.99 12.51 3.70
N ALA A 17 -1.09 13.02 2.48
CA ALA A 17 0.08 13.32 1.66
C ALA A 17 1.01 14.32 2.33
N ALA A 18 0.46 15.40 2.88
CA ALA A 18 1.24 16.38 3.62
C ALA A 18 1.86 15.77 4.88
N GLU A 19 1.10 15.00 5.62
CA GLU A 19 1.54 14.35 6.86
C GLU A 19 2.73 13.42 6.62
N ILE A 20 2.63 12.50 5.66
CA ILE A 20 3.72 11.57 5.39
C ILE A 20 4.95 12.28 4.83
N THR A 21 4.78 13.29 3.99
CA THR A 21 5.88 14.07 3.46
C THR A 21 6.66 14.74 4.59
N ASP A 22 5.96 15.35 5.54
CA ASP A 22 6.58 16.00 6.69
C ASP A 22 7.27 14.99 7.61
N ARG A 23 6.63 13.87 7.93
CA ARG A 23 7.21 12.85 8.79
C ARG A 23 8.45 12.22 8.16
N ALA A 24 8.43 11.98 6.86
CA ALA A 24 9.58 11.46 6.13
C ALA A 24 10.74 12.45 6.14
N SER A 25 10.48 13.72 5.86
CA SER A 25 11.52 14.74 5.80
C SER A 25 12.21 14.95 7.15
N GLU A 26 11.50 14.80 8.27
CA GLU A 26 12.08 14.84 9.61
C GLU A 26 13.16 13.77 9.81
N ARG A 27 13.10 12.69 9.05
CA ARG A 27 14.05 11.58 9.10
C ARG A 27 15.06 11.59 7.96
N GLY A 28 15.08 12.67 7.17
CA GLY A 28 15.96 12.77 6.02
C GLY A 28 15.55 11.89 4.84
N VAL A 29 14.30 11.44 4.81
CA VAL A 29 13.77 10.64 3.71
C VAL A 29 12.94 11.54 2.81
N PHE A 30 13.20 11.48 1.51
CA PHE A 30 12.51 12.29 0.52
C PHE A 30 11.83 11.41 -0.52
N GLY A 31 10.73 11.90 -1.03
CA GLY A 31 9.94 11.21 -2.02
C GLY A 31 8.78 12.10 -2.45
N PHE A 32 7.80 11.50 -3.09
CA PHE A 32 6.60 12.22 -3.50
C PHE A 32 5.35 11.39 -3.23
N ALA A 33 4.27 12.09 -2.93
CA ALA A 33 2.97 11.46 -2.69
C ALA A 33 2.14 11.48 -3.96
N ARG A 34 1.57 10.33 -4.31
CA ARG A 34 0.59 10.22 -5.39
C ARG A 34 -0.79 10.24 -4.77
N VAL A 35 -1.56 11.26 -5.11
CA VAL A 35 -2.89 11.49 -4.55
C VAL A 35 -3.94 11.37 -5.64
N VAL A 36 -4.93 10.52 -5.37
CA VAL A 36 -6.14 10.44 -6.19
C VAL A 36 -7.30 10.80 -5.26
N GLU A 37 -8.00 11.89 -5.55
CA GLU A 37 -9.10 12.35 -4.72
C GLU A 37 -10.18 11.29 -4.58
N ASN A 38 -10.68 11.13 -3.36
CA ASN A 38 -11.75 10.19 -3.01
C ASN A 38 -11.40 8.71 -3.22
N SER A 39 -10.10 8.38 -3.29
CA SER A 39 -9.64 7.01 -3.42
C SER A 39 -9.56 6.27 -2.07
N GLY A 40 -9.42 7.01 -0.98
CA GLY A 40 -9.24 6.43 0.35
C GLY A 40 -7.81 5.98 0.65
N TYR A 41 -6.85 6.32 -0.20
CA TYR A 41 -5.44 6.00 0.03
C TYR A 41 -4.50 7.00 -0.65
N VAL A 42 -3.26 6.99 -0.20
CA VAL A 42 -2.15 7.75 -0.77
C VAL A 42 -0.96 6.82 -0.91
N ILE A 43 -0.23 6.92 -2.03
CA ILE A 43 1.03 6.19 -2.22
C ILE A 43 2.17 7.18 -2.08
N PHE A 44 3.06 6.94 -1.12
CA PHE A 44 4.29 7.72 -0.97
C PHE A 44 5.46 6.94 -1.56
N GLU A 45 6.06 7.48 -2.60
CA GLU A 45 7.19 6.85 -3.30
C GLU A 45 8.49 7.53 -2.89
N CYS A 46 9.37 6.77 -2.25
CA CYS A 46 10.68 7.26 -1.84
C CYS A 46 11.67 7.23 -3.00
N TYR A 47 12.59 8.18 -3.04
CA TYR A 47 13.60 8.24 -4.10
C TYR A 47 14.68 7.17 -3.95
N GLN A 48 14.95 6.72 -2.72
CA GLN A 48 15.99 5.73 -2.45
C GLN A 48 15.38 4.37 -2.12
N PRO A 49 15.94 3.28 -2.66
CA PRO A 49 15.48 1.93 -2.29
C PRO A 49 15.66 1.67 -0.79
N GLY A 50 14.70 1.01 -0.19
CA GLY A 50 14.74 0.65 1.24
C GLY A 50 14.26 1.74 2.19
N ASP A 51 14.06 2.96 1.74
CA ASP A 51 13.58 4.05 2.60
C ASP A 51 12.14 3.84 3.06
N ALA A 52 11.30 3.20 2.24
CA ALA A 52 9.94 2.88 2.66
C ALA A 52 9.93 1.90 3.85
N ASP A 53 10.79 0.88 3.81
CA ASP A 53 10.96 -0.05 4.92
C ASP A 53 11.45 0.66 6.17
N ARG A 54 12.38 1.58 6.01
CA ARG A 54 12.90 2.41 7.08
C ARG A 54 11.81 3.26 7.72
N LEU A 55 10.99 3.94 6.91
CA LEU A 55 9.88 4.76 7.42
C LEU A 55 8.86 3.91 8.16
N ALA A 56 8.53 2.74 7.64
CA ALA A 56 7.59 1.83 8.29
C ALA A 56 8.06 1.40 9.67
N ARG A 57 9.38 1.27 9.87
CA ARG A 57 9.95 0.92 11.17
C ARG A 57 10.08 2.12 12.10
N GLU A 58 10.41 3.30 11.56
CA GLU A 58 10.80 4.46 12.37
C GLU A 58 9.66 5.40 12.70
N ILE A 59 8.62 5.48 11.88
CA ILE A 59 7.47 6.34 12.16
C ILE A 59 6.52 5.62 13.11
N PRO A 60 6.33 6.12 14.35
CA PRO A 60 5.30 5.57 15.22
C PRO A 60 3.92 5.80 14.61
N PHE A 61 3.16 4.74 14.44
CA PHE A 61 1.83 4.83 13.81
C PHE A 61 0.90 5.78 14.57
N ASN A 62 1.02 5.85 15.89
CA ASN A 62 0.21 6.74 16.71
C ASN A 62 0.52 8.22 16.50
N ARG A 63 1.57 8.55 15.77
CA ARG A 63 1.89 9.92 15.39
C ARG A 63 1.24 10.35 14.07
N LEU A 64 0.61 9.41 13.37
CA LEU A 64 -0.14 9.71 12.15
C LEU A 64 -1.59 10.04 12.53
N ILE A 65 -2.03 11.22 12.16
CA ILE A 65 -3.37 11.73 12.54
C ILE A 65 -4.41 11.33 11.51
N PHE A 66 -4.10 11.49 10.24
CA PHE A 66 -5.05 11.28 9.16
C PHE A 66 -4.98 9.87 8.57
N ALA A 67 -3.82 9.23 8.61
CA ALA A 67 -3.66 7.87 8.10
C ALA A 67 -4.22 6.85 9.08
N ARG A 68 -5.03 5.93 8.56
CA ARG A 68 -5.57 4.81 9.34
C ARG A 68 -4.66 3.60 9.34
N GLN A 69 -3.85 3.46 8.29
CA GLN A 69 -2.95 2.34 8.12
C GLN A 69 -1.80 2.75 7.21
N MET A 70 -0.61 2.24 7.50
CA MET A 70 0.58 2.47 6.69
C MET A 70 1.28 1.15 6.46
N ILE A 71 1.47 0.77 5.20
CA ILE A 71 2.12 -0.49 4.82
C ILE A 71 3.11 -0.28 3.69
N VAL A 72 4.19 -1.07 3.70
CA VAL A 72 5.14 -1.12 2.59
C VAL A 72 4.52 -1.94 1.46
N VAL A 73 4.53 -1.39 0.25
CA VAL A 73 3.90 -2.03 -0.89
C VAL A 73 4.86 -2.14 -2.07
N SER A 74 4.56 -3.07 -2.95
CA SER A 74 5.21 -3.20 -4.25
C SER A 74 4.55 -2.26 -5.26
N ASP A 75 4.95 -2.41 -6.52
CA ASP A 75 4.35 -1.63 -7.61
C ASP A 75 2.86 -1.94 -7.75
N LEU A 76 2.10 -0.90 -8.10
CA LEU A 76 0.68 -1.02 -8.36
C LEU A 76 0.45 -1.89 -9.59
N LEU A 77 -0.42 -2.87 -9.45
CA LEU A 77 -0.88 -3.67 -10.58
C LEU A 77 -2.09 -2.99 -11.20
N GLU A 78 -1.92 -2.51 -12.42
CA GLU A 78 -2.95 -1.79 -13.16
C GLU A 78 -3.49 -2.62 -14.31
N ASN A 79 -4.68 -2.27 -14.79
CA ASN A 79 -5.30 -2.86 -15.97
C ASN A 79 -5.41 -4.39 -15.89
N LEU A 80 -5.79 -4.89 -14.72
CA LEU A 80 -5.99 -6.33 -14.53
C LEU A 80 -7.19 -6.80 -15.38
N ASP A 81 -7.01 -7.95 -16.04
CA ASP A 81 -8.09 -8.57 -16.81
C ASP A 81 -9.24 -8.94 -15.85
N PRO A 82 -10.47 -8.45 -16.09
CA PRO A 82 -11.61 -8.82 -15.23
C PRO A 82 -11.87 -10.31 -15.13
N GLN A 83 -11.42 -11.10 -16.11
CA GLN A 83 -11.60 -12.54 -16.11
C GLN A 83 -10.49 -13.28 -15.38
N ASP A 84 -9.30 -12.67 -15.25
CA ASP A 84 -8.19 -13.26 -14.53
C ASP A 84 -7.39 -12.19 -13.79
N ARG A 85 -7.86 -11.80 -12.63
CA ARG A 85 -7.16 -10.86 -11.76
C ARG A 85 -6.16 -11.55 -10.83
N ILE A 86 -6.29 -12.86 -10.67
CA ILE A 86 -5.52 -13.63 -9.68
C ILE A 86 -4.10 -13.89 -10.16
N SER A 87 -3.92 -14.29 -11.44
CA SER A 87 -2.58 -14.65 -11.96
C SER A 87 -1.54 -13.53 -11.82
N PRO A 88 -1.84 -12.26 -12.19
CA PRO A 88 -0.89 -11.17 -11.97
C PRO A 88 -0.56 -10.94 -10.51
N ILE A 89 -1.55 -11.07 -9.62
CA ILE A 89 -1.35 -10.90 -8.18
C ILE A 89 -0.44 -11.98 -7.63
N LEU A 90 -0.64 -13.24 -8.02
CA LEU A 90 0.21 -14.35 -7.60
C LEU A 90 1.63 -14.20 -8.13
N ALA A 91 1.81 -13.74 -9.37
CA ALA A 91 3.12 -13.50 -9.94
C ALA A 91 3.87 -12.43 -9.14
N GLN A 92 3.19 -11.36 -8.75
CA GLN A 92 3.79 -10.31 -7.94
C GLN A 92 4.12 -10.80 -6.53
N TYR A 93 3.25 -11.60 -5.93
CA TYR A 93 3.50 -12.23 -4.64
C TYR A 93 4.79 -13.07 -4.67
N LYS A 94 4.96 -13.88 -5.70
CA LYS A 94 6.16 -14.72 -5.83
C LYS A 94 7.43 -13.87 -5.93
N ARG A 95 7.40 -12.79 -6.69
CA ARG A 95 8.55 -11.87 -6.81
C ARG A 95 8.90 -11.23 -5.47
N ILE A 96 7.90 -10.76 -4.73
CA ILE A 96 8.11 -10.16 -3.41
C ILE A 96 8.66 -11.19 -2.43
N ALA A 97 8.10 -12.40 -2.43
CA ALA A 97 8.57 -13.47 -1.55
C ALA A 97 10.03 -13.85 -1.80
N GLU A 98 10.45 -13.84 -3.07
CA GLU A 98 11.85 -14.07 -3.43
C GLU A 98 12.75 -12.93 -2.96
N ASP A 99 12.34 -11.66 -3.17
CA ASP A 99 13.11 -10.48 -2.78
C ASP A 99 13.38 -10.42 -1.27
N ILE A 100 12.38 -10.75 -0.47
CA ILE A 100 12.51 -10.72 0.99
C ILE A 100 12.95 -12.07 1.56
N ASN A 101 13.22 -13.05 0.70
CA ASN A 101 13.64 -14.39 1.09
C ASN A 101 12.67 -15.05 2.08
N LEU A 102 11.39 -14.98 1.75
CA LEU A 102 10.31 -15.51 2.58
C LEU A 102 10.32 -17.05 2.53
N LYS A 103 10.57 -17.69 3.68
CA LYS A 103 10.69 -19.15 3.80
C LYS A 103 9.52 -19.81 4.52
N GLN A 104 8.67 -19.01 5.14
CA GLN A 104 7.54 -19.51 5.93
C GLN A 104 6.23 -19.24 5.21
N ALA A 105 5.25 -20.10 5.45
CA ALA A 105 3.89 -19.85 5.00
C ALA A 105 3.36 -18.57 5.64
N VAL A 106 2.63 -17.79 4.87
CA VAL A 106 2.05 -16.52 5.31
C VAL A 106 0.53 -16.60 5.25
N GLU A 107 -0.10 -15.84 6.10
CA GLU A 107 -1.54 -15.68 6.08
C GLU A 107 -1.92 -14.63 5.05
N LEU A 108 -2.93 -14.92 4.24
CA LEU A 108 -3.41 -13.99 3.22
C LEU A 108 -4.57 -13.17 3.76
N PHE A 109 -4.42 -11.85 3.68
CA PHE A 109 -5.51 -10.92 3.95
C PHE A 109 -5.79 -10.13 2.68
N VAL A 110 -7.05 -10.12 2.26
CA VAL A 110 -7.48 -9.35 1.11
C VAL A 110 -8.35 -8.21 1.62
N GLU A 111 -7.90 -6.98 1.39
CA GLU A 111 -8.56 -5.78 1.85
C GLU A 111 -8.94 -4.90 0.66
N THR A 112 -9.99 -4.12 0.83
CA THR A 112 -10.43 -3.14 -0.15
C THR A 112 -10.42 -1.75 0.47
N ALA A 113 -10.22 -0.72 -0.37
CA ALA A 113 -10.34 0.66 0.08
C ALA A 113 -11.78 0.97 0.52
N ASP A 114 -11.95 1.98 1.36
CA ASP A 114 -13.26 2.40 1.84
C ASP A 114 -13.99 3.24 0.79
N THR A 115 -14.30 2.62 -0.35
CA THR A 115 -15.02 3.21 -1.46
C THR A 115 -16.14 2.28 -1.92
N ASN A 116 -17.17 2.83 -2.57
CA ASN A 116 -18.24 2.01 -3.13
C ASN A 116 -17.74 1.07 -4.22
N GLU A 117 -16.84 1.54 -5.07
CA GLU A 117 -16.23 0.73 -6.12
C GLU A 117 -15.43 -0.45 -5.57
N ALA A 118 -14.66 -0.20 -4.50
CA ALA A 118 -13.91 -1.26 -3.84
C ALA A 118 -14.84 -2.30 -3.20
N LYS A 119 -15.97 -1.86 -2.66
CA LYS A 119 -16.95 -2.78 -2.05
C LYS A 119 -17.57 -3.72 -3.07
N GLU A 120 -17.70 -3.31 -4.33
CA GLU A 120 -18.17 -4.17 -5.41
C GLU A 120 -17.23 -5.34 -5.68
N LEU A 121 -15.96 -5.19 -5.35
CA LEU A 121 -14.95 -6.24 -5.49
C LEU A 121 -14.93 -7.23 -4.31
N SER A 122 -15.71 -7.00 -3.28
CA SER A 122 -15.67 -7.82 -2.06
C SER A 122 -15.95 -9.30 -2.33
N THR A 123 -16.89 -9.61 -3.23
CA THR A 123 -17.21 -11.00 -3.61
C THR A 123 -16.01 -11.68 -4.27
N PHE A 124 -15.30 -10.99 -5.15
CA PHE A 124 -14.07 -11.48 -5.76
C PHE A 124 -13.01 -11.74 -4.68
N CYS A 125 -12.83 -10.80 -3.76
CA CYS A 125 -11.83 -10.90 -2.70
C CYS A 125 -12.06 -12.12 -1.81
N ARG A 126 -13.32 -12.47 -1.53
CA ARG A 126 -13.67 -13.65 -0.72
C ARG A 126 -13.29 -14.96 -1.38
N LYS A 127 -13.20 -15.00 -2.70
CA LYS A 127 -12.84 -16.20 -3.47
C LYS A 127 -11.35 -16.35 -3.68
N PHE A 128 -10.57 -15.33 -3.31
CA PHE A 128 -9.13 -15.33 -3.53
C PHE A 128 -8.44 -16.23 -2.51
N THR A 129 -7.66 -17.19 -3.01
CA THR A 129 -6.82 -18.05 -2.17
C THR A 129 -5.45 -18.19 -2.80
N VAL A 130 -4.41 -18.26 -1.96
CA VAL A 130 -3.04 -18.53 -2.42
C VAL A 130 -2.82 -20.02 -2.43
N PRO A 131 -2.41 -20.61 -3.58
CA PRO A 131 -2.11 -22.06 -3.64
C PRO A 131 -0.85 -22.44 -2.86
#